data_15b0a2c5a1f67e738c6e13965eadca59
#
_entry.id   15b0a2c5a1f67e738c6e13965eadca59
#
_cell.length_a   1.000
_cell.length_b   1.000
_cell.length_c   1.000
_cell.angle_alpha   90.00
_cell.angle_beta   90.00
_cell.angle_gamma   90.00
#
_symmetry.space_group_name_H-M   'P 1'
#
loop_
_entity.id
_entity.type
_entity.pdbx_description
1 polymer ?
#
loop_
_entity_poly.entity_id
_entity_poly.type
_entity_poly.pdbx_seq_one_letter_code
_entity_poly.pdbx_strand_id
1 'polypeptide(L)'
;MLHRNVRGIGIALCLLTLLLSLSGCGSLKDDTLLIVNAVITEVDTGKQTITVKDDADENPLGEGCLVDCSSIPMFYCDFATQKVTRISFEELQVNDKVIVSIRSSEMENFQSGGNEENTLKVEQLQLYTQRPAEWVSAVQRCIEALRSSQRA
;
A
#
# COMPACT_ATOMS: atom_id res chain seq x y z
N MET A 1 -22.35 60.02 -24.69
CA MET A 1 -22.13 58.73 -25.37
C MET A 1 -21.17 57.76 -24.64
N LEU A 2 -20.72 58.08 -23.45
CA LEU A 2 -19.68 57.27 -22.75
C LEU A 2 -20.23 56.14 -21.87
N HIS A 3 -21.48 56.18 -21.41
CA HIS A 3 -22.06 55.20 -20.47
C HIS A 3 -22.45 53.87 -21.08
N ARG A 4 -22.54 53.73 -22.43
CA ARG A 4 -22.97 52.50 -23.08
C ARG A 4 -21.82 51.47 -23.23
N ASN A 5 -20.60 51.93 -23.29
CA ASN A 5 -19.42 51.05 -23.45
C ASN A 5 -18.96 50.39 -22.12
N VAL A 6 -19.18 51.02 -20.98
CA VAL A 6 -18.79 50.50 -19.66
C VAL A 6 -19.58 49.26 -19.28
N ARG A 7 -20.90 49.16 -19.66
CA ARG A 7 -21.70 47.97 -19.41
C ARG A 7 -21.25 46.76 -20.23
N GLY A 8 -20.82 46.98 -21.47
CA GLY A 8 -20.30 45.92 -22.32
C GLY A 8 -18.96 45.34 -21.83
N ILE A 9 -18.07 46.23 -21.34
CA ILE A 9 -16.77 45.81 -20.78
C ILE A 9 -16.94 45.01 -19.48
N GLY A 10 -17.87 45.42 -18.60
CA GLY A 10 -18.19 44.69 -17.38
C GLY A 10 -18.70 43.26 -17.62
N ILE A 11 -19.59 43.10 -18.58
CA ILE A 11 -20.14 41.78 -18.96
C ILE A 11 -19.06 40.89 -19.61
N ALA A 12 -18.22 41.44 -20.46
CA ALA A 12 -17.09 40.71 -21.06
C ALA A 12 -16.07 40.26 -20.04
N LEU A 13 -15.76 41.10 -19.04
CA LEU A 13 -14.84 40.75 -17.95
C LEU A 13 -15.40 39.64 -17.05
N CYS A 14 -16.70 39.71 -16.71
CA CYS A 14 -17.39 38.64 -15.95
C CYS A 14 -17.43 37.30 -16.70
N LEU A 15 -17.65 37.32 -18.01
CA LEU A 15 -17.62 36.11 -18.84
C LEU A 15 -16.21 35.52 -18.93
N LEU A 16 -15.19 36.37 -19.00
CA LEU A 16 -13.78 35.90 -19.02
C LEU A 16 -13.36 35.27 -17.70
N THR A 17 -13.78 35.84 -16.58
CA THR A 17 -13.49 35.24 -15.25
C THR A 17 -14.24 33.93 -15.03
N LEU A 18 -15.47 33.80 -15.57
CA LEU A 18 -16.26 32.57 -15.51
C LEU A 18 -15.62 31.45 -16.34
N LEU A 19 -15.05 31.77 -17.50
CA LEU A 19 -14.35 30.80 -18.34
C LEU A 19 -13.02 30.33 -17.72
N LEU A 20 -12.32 31.19 -17.00
CA LEU A 20 -11.08 30.83 -16.31
C LEU A 20 -11.31 29.94 -15.08
N SER A 21 -12.47 30.04 -14.44
CA SER A 21 -12.83 29.17 -13.30
C SER A 21 -13.23 27.74 -13.70
N LEU A 22 -13.59 27.50 -14.97
CA LEU A 22 -13.91 26.16 -15.48
C LEU A 22 -12.68 25.34 -15.92
N SER A 23 -11.50 25.97 -16.03
CA SER A 23 -10.27 25.30 -16.43
C SER A 23 -9.53 24.62 -15.27
N GLY A 24 -10.06 24.67 -14.05
CA GLY A 24 -9.45 24.18 -12.83
C GLY A 24 -9.80 22.73 -12.45
N CYS A 25 -10.57 21.99 -13.24
CA CYS A 25 -10.68 20.53 -13.07
C CYS A 25 -9.51 19.83 -13.75
N GLY A 26 -8.31 19.99 -13.19
CA GLY A 26 -7.28 18.98 -13.32
C GLY A 26 -7.88 17.70 -12.73
N SER A 27 -8.05 16.67 -13.56
CA SER A 27 -8.36 15.32 -13.10
C SER A 27 -7.25 14.93 -12.12
N LEU A 28 -7.48 15.14 -10.83
CA LEU A 28 -6.76 14.40 -9.79
C LEU A 28 -7.14 12.94 -10.09
N LYS A 29 -6.23 12.21 -10.71
CA LYS A 29 -6.33 10.77 -10.83
C LYS A 29 -6.43 10.30 -9.36
N ASP A 30 -7.63 9.93 -8.91
CA ASP A 30 -7.86 9.44 -7.56
C ASP A 30 -7.03 8.17 -7.42
N ASP A 31 -5.87 8.31 -6.77
CA ASP A 31 -4.94 7.22 -6.52
C ASP A 31 -5.46 6.42 -5.32
N THR A 32 -6.43 5.56 -5.62
CA THR A 32 -7.12 4.73 -4.64
C THR A 32 -6.21 3.64 -4.09
N LEU A 33 -6.41 3.29 -2.84
CA LEU A 33 -5.73 2.16 -2.22
C LEU A 33 -6.49 0.87 -2.56
N LEU A 34 -5.83 -0.03 -3.26
CA LEU A 34 -6.31 -1.37 -3.57
C LEU A 34 -5.86 -2.34 -2.49
N ILE A 35 -6.71 -3.31 -2.17
CA ILE A 35 -6.44 -4.35 -1.20
C ILE A 35 -6.44 -5.69 -1.92
N VAL A 36 -5.31 -6.40 -1.88
CA VAL A 36 -5.12 -7.69 -2.57
C VAL A 36 -4.76 -8.75 -1.54
N ASN A 37 -5.47 -9.89 -1.60
CA ASN A 37 -5.14 -11.06 -0.81
C ASN A 37 -4.07 -11.89 -1.52
N ALA A 38 -3.02 -12.24 -0.81
CA ALA A 38 -1.88 -12.95 -1.38
C ALA A 38 -1.35 -14.03 -0.44
N VAL A 39 -0.59 -14.96 -1.00
CA VAL A 39 0.13 -16.00 -0.26
C VAL A 39 1.62 -15.82 -0.49
N ILE A 40 2.40 -15.85 0.58
CA ILE A 40 3.86 -15.79 0.52
C ILE A 40 4.38 -17.13 -0.02
N THR A 41 5.12 -17.08 -1.12
CA THR A 41 5.75 -18.26 -1.74
C THR A 41 7.24 -18.37 -1.41
N GLU A 42 7.90 -17.24 -1.12
CA GLU A 42 9.31 -17.18 -0.76
C GLU A 42 9.58 -16.03 0.22
N VAL A 43 10.58 -16.20 1.09
CA VAL A 43 11.04 -15.18 2.04
C VAL A 43 12.56 -15.09 1.93
N ASP A 44 13.10 -13.94 1.53
CA ASP A 44 14.53 -13.63 1.51
C ASP A 44 14.86 -12.72 2.70
N THR A 45 15.42 -13.30 3.75
CA THR A 45 15.77 -12.57 4.97
C THR A 45 16.98 -11.64 4.79
N GLY A 46 17.85 -11.93 3.82
CA GLY A 46 19.03 -11.11 3.55
C GLY A 46 18.68 -9.80 2.88
N LYS A 47 17.67 -9.82 2.02
CA LYS A 47 17.16 -8.64 1.29
C LYS A 47 15.94 -8.01 1.93
N GLN A 48 15.32 -8.67 2.90
CA GLN A 48 14.02 -8.32 3.46
C GLN A 48 12.93 -8.22 2.39
N THR A 49 12.90 -9.18 1.46
CA THR A 49 11.91 -9.28 0.40
C THR A 49 11.10 -10.56 0.52
N ILE A 50 9.87 -10.52 0.06
CA ILE A 50 9.02 -11.68 -0.09
C ILE A 50 8.55 -11.82 -1.54
N THR A 51 8.36 -13.05 -2.00
CA THR A 51 7.60 -13.31 -3.23
C THR A 51 6.18 -13.69 -2.83
N VAL A 52 5.21 -13.03 -3.43
CA VAL A 52 3.79 -13.30 -3.19
C VAL A 52 3.07 -13.62 -4.48
N LYS A 53 2.04 -14.46 -4.40
CA LYS A 53 1.09 -14.73 -5.47
C LYS A 53 -0.34 -14.53 -4.96
N ASP A 54 -1.28 -14.38 -5.88
CA ASP A 54 -2.70 -14.30 -5.51
C ASP A 54 -3.18 -15.52 -4.71
N ASP A 55 -4.05 -15.25 -3.72
CA ASP A 55 -4.80 -16.31 -2.99
C ASP A 55 -6.09 -16.70 -3.73
N ALA A 56 -6.45 -16.01 -4.82
CA ALA A 56 -7.67 -16.20 -5.59
C ALA A 56 -7.41 -16.36 -7.09
N ASP A 57 -8.41 -16.81 -7.82
CA ASP A 57 -8.31 -17.08 -9.28
C ASP A 57 -8.23 -15.82 -10.16
N GLU A 58 -8.47 -14.62 -9.61
CA GLU A 58 -8.48 -13.36 -10.38
C GLU A 58 -7.07 -12.89 -10.80
N ASN A 59 -6.05 -13.37 -10.16
CA ASN A 59 -4.62 -13.24 -10.48
C ASN A 59 -4.12 -11.82 -10.88
N PRO A 60 -4.44 -10.73 -10.13
CA PRO A 60 -3.91 -9.40 -10.42
C PRO A 60 -2.40 -9.30 -10.22
N LEU A 61 -1.77 -10.22 -9.44
CA LEU A 61 -0.33 -10.28 -9.19
C LEU A 61 0.43 -11.18 -10.17
N GLY A 62 -0.27 -11.86 -11.09
CA GLY A 62 0.33 -12.78 -12.07
C GLY A 62 0.89 -14.05 -11.42
N GLU A 63 1.95 -14.62 -12.03
CA GLU A 63 2.63 -15.85 -11.54
C GLU A 63 3.35 -15.66 -10.20
N GLY A 64 3.41 -14.44 -9.71
CA GLY A 64 4.05 -14.02 -8.48
C GLY A 64 4.83 -12.72 -8.65
N CYS A 65 4.90 -11.91 -7.61
CA CYS A 65 5.64 -10.66 -7.61
C CYS A 65 6.51 -10.52 -6.36
N LEU A 66 7.60 -9.77 -6.51
CA LEU A 66 8.50 -9.43 -5.42
C LEU A 66 7.98 -8.21 -4.68
N VAL A 67 8.01 -8.24 -3.34
CA VAL A 67 7.66 -7.12 -2.47
C VAL A 67 8.85 -6.82 -1.56
N ASP A 68 9.34 -5.58 -1.60
CA ASP A 68 10.35 -5.09 -0.67
C ASP A 68 9.67 -4.69 0.65
N CYS A 69 9.99 -5.41 1.71
CA CYS A 69 9.44 -5.22 3.05
C CYS A 69 10.33 -4.36 3.96
N SER A 70 11.50 -3.92 3.49
CA SER A 70 12.50 -3.24 4.33
C SER A 70 12.01 -1.92 4.96
N SER A 71 11.07 -1.25 4.32
CA SER A 71 10.59 0.08 4.72
C SER A 71 9.08 0.19 4.95
N ILE A 72 8.32 -0.85 4.64
CA ILE A 72 6.86 -0.82 4.77
C ILE A 72 6.38 -1.19 6.18
N PRO A 73 5.28 -0.62 6.67
CA PRO A 73 4.66 -1.04 7.91
C PRO A 73 3.99 -2.41 7.75
N MET A 74 4.25 -3.30 8.70
CA MET A 74 3.67 -4.64 8.74
C MET A 74 2.87 -4.82 10.02
N PHE A 75 1.68 -5.42 9.89
CA PHE A 75 0.74 -5.60 11.00
C PHE A 75 0.20 -7.03 11.05
N TYR A 76 -0.14 -7.46 12.24
CA TYR A 76 -0.92 -8.66 12.52
C TYR A 76 -2.22 -8.26 13.22
N CYS A 77 -3.34 -8.79 12.74
CA CYS A 77 -4.64 -8.63 13.38
C CYS A 77 -5.08 -9.98 13.96
N ASP A 78 -5.14 -10.09 15.27
CA ASP A 78 -5.69 -11.23 15.96
C ASP A 78 -7.22 -11.17 15.91
N PHE A 79 -7.85 -12.11 15.20
CA PHE A 79 -9.31 -12.11 15.02
C PHE A 79 -10.08 -12.46 16.29
N ALA A 80 -9.47 -13.21 17.20
CA ALA A 80 -10.12 -13.59 18.45
C ALA A 80 -10.20 -12.41 19.42
N THR A 81 -9.15 -11.62 19.50
CA THR A 81 -9.04 -10.48 20.41
C THR A 81 -9.28 -9.11 19.74
N GLN A 82 -9.35 -9.09 18.40
CA GLN A 82 -9.42 -7.86 17.57
C GLN A 82 -8.26 -6.90 17.80
N LYS A 83 -7.15 -7.40 18.35
CA LYS A 83 -5.96 -6.62 18.61
C LYS A 83 -5.08 -6.55 17.37
N VAL A 84 -4.71 -5.32 16.99
CA VAL A 84 -3.74 -5.06 15.93
C VAL A 84 -2.38 -4.81 16.57
N THR A 85 -1.35 -5.52 16.11
CA THR A 85 0.04 -5.36 16.56
C THR A 85 0.94 -5.16 15.35
N ARG A 86 1.98 -4.34 15.51
CA ARG A 86 3.03 -4.22 14.52
C ARG A 86 3.93 -5.45 14.63
N ILE A 87 4.26 -6.04 13.48
CA ILE A 87 5.16 -7.19 13.39
C ILE A 87 6.46 -6.82 12.68
N SER A 88 7.48 -7.66 12.86
CA SER A 88 8.75 -7.55 12.16
C SER A 88 8.79 -8.50 10.96
N PHE A 89 9.77 -8.29 10.06
CA PHE A 89 9.93 -9.11 8.86
C PHE A 89 10.17 -10.60 9.19
N GLU A 90 10.91 -10.88 10.26
CA GLU A 90 11.28 -12.23 10.71
C GLU A 90 10.06 -13.07 11.14
N GLU A 91 8.92 -12.43 11.34
CA GLU A 91 7.67 -13.11 11.70
C GLU A 91 6.92 -13.66 10.47
N LEU A 92 7.30 -13.24 9.26
CA LEU A 92 6.72 -13.73 8.02
C LEU A 92 7.27 -15.11 7.66
N GLN A 93 6.41 -15.97 7.14
CA GLN A 93 6.76 -17.34 6.76
C GLN A 93 6.17 -17.69 5.39
N VAL A 94 6.82 -18.62 4.70
CA VAL A 94 6.28 -19.23 3.48
C VAL A 94 4.94 -19.89 3.78
N ASN A 95 3.96 -19.75 2.89
CA ASN A 95 2.56 -20.13 2.99
C ASN A 95 1.72 -19.23 3.93
N ASP A 96 2.26 -18.15 4.45
CA ASP A 96 1.42 -17.17 5.11
C ASP A 96 0.48 -16.48 4.11
N LYS A 97 -0.77 -16.33 4.50
CA LYS A 97 -1.71 -15.45 3.83
C LYS A 97 -1.51 -14.04 4.33
N VAL A 98 -1.40 -13.12 3.40
CA VAL A 98 -1.20 -11.70 3.67
C VAL A 98 -2.17 -10.86 2.88
N ILE A 99 -2.45 -9.68 3.38
CA ILE A 99 -3.19 -8.64 2.69
C ILE A 99 -2.18 -7.54 2.36
N VAL A 100 -2.03 -7.20 1.09
CA VAL A 100 -1.17 -6.12 0.64
C VAL A 100 -2.02 -4.93 0.19
N SER A 101 -1.64 -3.75 0.63
CA SER A 101 -2.28 -2.49 0.26
C SER A 101 -1.41 -1.77 -0.76
N ILE A 102 -1.96 -1.50 -1.94
CA ILE A 102 -1.24 -1.03 -3.12
C ILE A 102 -1.96 0.18 -3.69
N ARG A 103 -1.24 1.20 -4.16
CA ARG A 103 -1.87 2.29 -4.91
C ARG A 103 -2.32 1.83 -6.28
N SER A 104 -3.47 2.31 -6.74
CA SER A 104 -3.99 1.95 -8.07
C SER A 104 -3.01 2.28 -9.20
N SER A 105 -2.31 3.41 -9.09
CA SER A 105 -1.25 3.80 -10.01
C SER A 105 -0.07 2.82 -10.06
N GLU A 106 0.35 2.28 -8.90
CA GLU A 106 1.42 1.30 -8.82
C GLU A 106 0.99 -0.06 -9.37
N MET A 107 -0.27 -0.45 -9.16
CA MET A 107 -0.83 -1.67 -9.75
C MET A 107 -0.90 -1.56 -11.28
N GLU A 108 -1.39 -0.45 -11.82
CA GLU A 108 -1.41 -0.19 -13.27
C GLU A 108 0.01 -0.25 -13.86
N ASN A 109 1.00 0.36 -13.18
CA ASN A 109 2.39 0.34 -13.59
C ASN A 109 2.97 -1.08 -13.58
N PHE A 110 2.72 -1.83 -12.52
CA PHE A 110 3.12 -3.24 -12.40
C PHE A 110 2.54 -4.10 -13.53
N GLN A 111 1.23 -4.03 -13.76
CA GLN A 111 0.55 -4.81 -14.79
C GLN A 111 0.97 -4.44 -16.22
N SER A 112 1.41 -3.20 -16.45
CA SER A 112 1.97 -2.75 -17.73
C SER A 112 3.43 -3.15 -17.94
N GLY A 113 4.06 -3.81 -16.97
CA GLY A 113 5.48 -4.20 -17.04
C GLY A 113 6.45 -3.06 -16.83
N GLY A 114 5.99 -1.96 -16.20
CA GLY A 114 6.81 -0.78 -15.92
C GLY A 114 7.75 -0.93 -14.73
N ASN A 115 7.62 -2.00 -13.93
CA ASN A 115 8.45 -2.22 -12.75
C ASN A 115 9.65 -3.13 -13.07
N GLU A 116 10.82 -2.73 -12.59
CA GLU A 116 12.03 -3.56 -12.71
C GLU A 116 11.91 -4.83 -11.86
N GLU A 117 12.44 -5.95 -12.36
CA GLU A 117 12.52 -7.23 -11.63
C GLU A 117 11.17 -7.78 -11.10
N ASN A 118 10.04 -7.43 -11.74
CA ASN A 118 8.72 -7.86 -11.28
C ASN A 118 8.41 -7.46 -9.83
N THR A 119 8.94 -6.30 -9.40
CA THR A 119 8.80 -5.78 -8.04
C THR A 119 7.54 -4.92 -7.92
N LEU A 120 6.70 -5.22 -6.94
CA LEU A 120 5.50 -4.46 -6.62
C LEU A 120 5.75 -3.54 -5.43
N LYS A 121 5.46 -2.26 -5.60
CA LYS A 121 5.51 -1.30 -4.50
C LYS A 121 4.23 -1.37 -3.68
N VAL A 122 4.38 -1.63 -2.40
CA VAL A 122 3.30 -1.85 -1.44
C VAL A 122 3.36 -0.78 -0.36
N GLU A 123 2.22 -0.23 0.04
CA GLU A 123 2.12 0.78 1.11
C GLU A 123 2.12 0.14 2.49
N GLN A 124 1.55 -1.07 2.60
CA GLN A 124 1.37 -1.77 3.86
C GLN A 124 1.15 -3.26 3.61
N LEU A 125 1.62 -4.09 4.55
CA LEU A 125 1.36 -5.52 4.59
C LEU A 125 0.66 -5.89 5.89
N GLN A 126 -0.39 -6.70 5.80
CA GLN A 126 -1.05 -7.29 6.96
C GLN A 126 -0.96 -8.80 6.89
N LEU A 127 -0.42 -9.41 7.93
CA LEU A 127 -0.43 -10.86 8.11
C LEU A 127 -1.86 -11.30 8.45
N TYR A 128 -2.46 -12.12 7.59
CA TYR A 128 -3.82 -12.64 7.72
C TYR A 128 -3.84 -14.02 8.37
N THR A 129 -2.77 -14.84 8.19
CA THR A 129 -2.63 -16.14 8.84
C THR A 129 -2.69 -15.99 10.35
N GLN A 130 -3.65 -16.66 10.99
CA GLN A 130 -3.80 -16.58 12.44
C GLN A 130 -2.71 -17.39 13.15
N ARG A 131 -2.11 -16.78 14.16
CA ARG A 131 -1.06 -17.40 14.99
C ARG A 131 -1.67 -17.83 16.33
N PRO A 132 -1.27 -18.99 16.89
CA PRO A 132 -1.63 -19.34 18.25
C PRO A 132 -1.16 -18.26 19.24
N ALA A 133 -1.97 -17.96 20.27
CA ALA A 133 -1.65 -16.93 21.26
C ALA A 133 -0.28 -17.14 21.94
N GLU A 134 0.13 -18.41 22.10
CA GLU A 134 1.43 -18.78 22.66
C GLU A 134 2.60 -18.34 21.79
N TRP A 135 2.43 -18.35 20.45
CA TRP A 135 3.45 -17.93 19.49
C TRP A 135 3.73 -16.43 19.60
N VAL A 136 2.66 -15.61 19.61
CA VAL A 136 2.76 -14.15 19.76
C VAL A 136 3.50 -13.77 21.03
N SER A 137 3.20 -14.45 22.16
CA SER A 137 3.86 -14.18 23.45
C SER A 137 5.32 -14.66 23.47
N ALA A 138 5.66 -15.70 22.73
CA ALA A 138 7.03 -16.22 22.65
C ALA A 138 7.92 -15.28 21.83
N VAL A 139 7.44 -14.82 20.67
CA VAL A 139 8.15 -13.87 19.81
C VAL A 139 8.37 -12.55 20.55
N GLN A 140 7.34 -12.02 21.22
CA GLN A 140 7.45 -10.79 22.01
C GLN A 140 8.55 -10.90 23.07
N ARG A 141 8.62 -12.02 23.79
CA ARG A 141 9.69 -12.28 24.79
C ARG A 141 11.10 -12.35 24.18
N CYS A 142 11.22 -12.97 22.99
CA CYS A 142 12.51 -13.01 22.29
C CYS A 142 12.96 -11.61 21.86
N ILE A 143 12.07 -10.80 21.33
CA ILE A 143 12.37 -9.41 20.91
C ILE A 143 12.80 -8.56 22.12
N GLU A 144 12.12 -8.70 23.24
CA GLU A 144 12.48 -7.98 24.48
C GLU A 144 13.84 -8.42 25.02
N ALA A 145 14.15 -9.73 24.99
CA ALA A 145 15.44 -10.27 25.39
C ALA A 145 16.58 -9.74 24.51
N LEU A 146 16.40 -9.69 23.20
CA LEU A 146 17.38 -9.14 22.26
C LEU A 146 17.61 -7.64 22.49
N ARG A 147 16.56 -6.85 22.73
CA ARG A 147 16.66 -5.42 23.02
C ARG A 147 17.40 -5.16 24.35
N SER A 148 17.22 -6.00 25.36
CA SER A 148 17.92 -5.87 26.63
C SER A 148 19.43 -6.21 26.50
N SER A 149 19.77 -7.19 25.65
CA SER A 149 21.16 -7.56 25.37
C SER A 149 21.94 -6.48 24.59
N GLN A 150 21.26 -5.67 23.79
CA GLN A 150 21.90 -4.57 23.04
C GLN A 150 22.14 -3.30 23.88
N ARG A 151 21.54 -3.22 25.07
CA ARG A 151 21.70 -2.08 26.00
C ARG A 151 22.75 -2.31 27.10
N ALA A 152 23.31 -3.47 27.17
CA ALA A 152 24.38 -3.86 28.10
C ALA A 152 25.77 -3.81 27.44
#